data_66bb567d4ed7607e464906f6126b8d62
#
_entry.id   66bb567d4ed7607e464906f6126b8d62
#
_cell.length_a   1.000
_cell.length_b   1.000
_cell.length_c   1.000
_cell.angle_alpha   90.00
_cell.angle_beta   90.00
_cell.angle_gamma   90.00
#
_symmetry.space_group_name_H-M   'P 1'
#
loop_
_entity.id
_entity.type
_entity.pdbx_description
1 polymer ?
#
loop_
_entity_poly.entity_id
_entity_poly.type
_entity_poly.pdbx_seq_one_letter_code
_entity_poly.pdbx_strand_id
1 'polypeptide(L)'
;MFNKFFTMIGVLLLLASCETASQKAAVSGSSSSGASKTESVTKAKKSTSGSSSSSSLFAKAKETAAEKLVAVGDRVLFDYDSSELSNDAKLTLDKQSRFLRANSELTFTIEGHCDERGTREYNLALGEQRATAVRDYLVIEGIDADRLRVISYGKEKPAVIGSNDMAWSKNRRAVTTID
;
A
#
# COMPACT_ATOMS: atom_id res chain seq x y z
N MET A 1 -48.25 28.03 3.25
CA MET A 1 -49.02 27.50 4.36
C MET A 1 -48.27 26.31 4.94
N PHE A 2 -47.77 26.48 6.15
CA PHE A 2 -47.70 25.53 7.27
C PHE A 2 -47.08 24.14 6.99
N ASN A 3 -46.11 23.60 7.67
CA ASN A 3 -45.95 23.59 9.15
C ASN A 3 -44.51 23.23 9.53
N LYS A 4 -44.00 23.92 10.53
CA LYS A 4 -42.82 23.64 11.35
C LYS A 4 -43.15 22.47 12.27
N PHE A 5 -42.32 21.46 12.36
CA PHE A 5 -42.21 20.62 13.55
C PHE A 5 -40.77 20.50 13.99
N PHE A 6 -40.54 21.25 15.01
CA PHE A 6 -39.41 21.26 15.90
C PHE A 6 -39.64 20.14 16.93
N THR A 7 -38.78 19.17 16.98
CA THR A 7 -38.71 18.27 18.13
C THR A 7 -37.28 18.14 18.60
N MET A 8 -37.05 18.83 19.68
CA MET A 8 -35.93 18.80 20.60
C MET A 8 -35.99 17.49 21.40
N ILE A 9 -35.01 16.64 21.37
CA ILE A 9 -34.75 15.59 22.35
C ILE A 9 -33.25 15.55 22.55
N GLY A 10 -32.71 16.12 23.60
CA GLY A 10 -32.46 15.41 24.88
C GLY A 10 -31.04 14.89 24.88
N VAL A 11 -30.10 15.76 25.33
CA VAL A 11 -28.73 15.46 25.78
C VAL A 11 -28.79 14.43 26.91
N LEU A 12 -28.10 13.29 26.74
CA LEU A 12 -27.70 12.47 27.89
C LEU A 12 -26.18 12.19 27.79
N LEU A 13 -25.43 12.96 28.55
CA LEU A 13 -24.03 12.74 28.88
C LEU A 13 -23.91 11.51 29.79
N LEU A 14 -23.22 10.49 29.35
CA LEU A 14 -22.65 9.46 30.20
C LEU A 14 -21.12 9.51 30.07
N LEU A 15 -20.53 10.13 31.07
CA LEU A 15 -19.12 10.06 31.39
C LEU A 15 -18.81 8.68 31.97
N ALA A 16 -18.15 7.81 31.26
CA ALA A 16 -17.51 6.63 31.81
C ALA A 16 -15.99 6.87 31.84
N SER A 17 -15.54 7.18 33.03
CA SER A 17 -14.15 7.17 33.47
C SER A 17 -13.68 5.72 33.51
N CYS A 18 -12.62 5.35 32.73
CA CYS A 18 -11.87 4.12 32.95
C CYS A 18 -10.44 4.48 33.30
N GLU A 19 -10.15 4.14 34.51
CA GLU A 19 -8.91 4.29 35.26
C GLU A 19 -7.81 3.37 34.69
N THR A 20 -6.64 3.92 34.61
CA THR A 20 -5.35 3.32 34.26
C THR A 20 -4.91 2.31 35.32
N ALA A 21 -4.68 1.09 34.96
CA ALA A 21 -3.89 0.15 35.77
C ALA A 21 -2.57 -0.16 35.05
N SER A 22 -1.53 0.48 35.58
CA SER A 22 -0.12 0.20 35.30
C SER A 22 0.26 -1.11 36.02
N GLN A 23 0.66 -2.14 35.29
CA GLN A 23 1.36 -3.27 35.85
C GLN A 23 2.76 -3.39 35.28
N LYS A 24 3.68 -3.08 36.13
CA LYS A 24 5.10 -3.27 36.08
C LYS A 24 5.41 -4.70 36.53
N ALA A 25 5.99 -5.53 35.72
CA ALA A 25 6.63 -6.77 36.19
C ALA A 25 8.03 -6.86 35.62
N ALA A 26 8.94 -7.01 36.56
CA ALA A 26 10.40 -7.04 36.38
C ALA A 26 10.90 -8.44 36.03
N VAL A 27 11.91 -8.46 35.19
CA VAL A 27 13.21 -9.18 35.23
C VAL A 27 13.26 -10.55 35.91
N SER A 28 13.69 -11.56 35.17
CA SER A 28 14.91 -12.30 35.53
C SER A 28 15.41 -13.10 34.33
N GLY A 29 16.71 -12.98 34.13
CA GLY A 29 17.47 -13.67 33.12
C GLY A 29 17.79 -15.12 33.50
N SER A 30 18.15 -15.89 32.54
CA SER A 30 19.17 -16.94 32.71
C SER A 30 19.76 -17.32 31.35
N SER A 31 21.04 -17.17 31.30
CA SER A 31 21.96 -17.65 30.28
C SER A 31 22.09 -19.19 30.37
N SER A 32 22.17 -19.88 29.25
CA SER A 32 23.10 -21.00 29.16
C SER A 32 23.49 -21.28 27.70
N SER A 33 24.75 -21.27 27.51
CA SER A 33 25.58 -21.70 26.40
C SER A 33 25.49 -23.21 26.16
N GLY A 34 25.54 -23.62 24.90
CA GLY A 34 25.74 -25.01 24.52
C GLY A 34 26.13 -25.12 23.06
N ALA A 35 27.41 -25.31 22.83
CA ALA A 35 28.06 -25.49 21.55
C ALA A 35 28.03 -26.95 21.07
N SER A 36 28.33 -27.15 19.78
CA SER A 36 28.87 -28.35 19.15
C SER A 36 27.83 -29.34 18.57
N LYS A 37 27.90 -29.89 17.39
CA LYS A 37 29.02 -30.35 16.56
C LYS A 37 28.45 -30.87 15.21
N THR A 38 29.12 -30.57 14.17
CA THR A 38 29.40 -31.21 12.89
C THR A 38 29.00 -32.69 12.73
N GLU A 39 28.46 -33.03 11.55
CA GLU A 39 28.84 -34.10 10.60
C GLU A 39 27.64 -34.40 9.68
N SER A 40 27.76 -34.22 8.45
CA SER A 40 28.38 -34.80 7.26
C SER A 40 27.47 -35.75 6.49
N VAL A 41 27.25 -35.36 5.23
CA VAL A 41 27.18 -36.15 3.99
C VAL A 41 26.18 -37.32 3.90
N THR A 42 25.18 -37.19 3.01
CA THR A 42 25.05 -38.16 1.93
C THR A 42 24.30 -37.61 0.73
N LYS A 43 24.89 -37.83 -0.40
CA LYS A 43 24.54 -37.54 -1.78
C LYS A 43 23.42 -38.46 -2.25
N ALA A 44 22.30 -37.92 -2.71
CA ALA A 44 21.43 -38.65 -3.61
C ALA A 44 20.97 -37.75 -4.75
N LYS A 45 21.47 -38.09 -5.92
CA LYS A 45 21.16 -37.56 -7.26
C LYS A 45 19.92 -38.31 -7.74
N LYS A 46 18.86 -37.57 -8.18
CA LYS A 46 18.14 -37.92 -9.43
C LYS A 46 17.04 -36.92 -9.74
N SER A 47 17.29 -36.15 -10.75
CA SER A 47 16.42 -35.74 -11.87
C SER A 47 14.89 -35.82 -11.70
N THR A 48 14.22 -34.68 -11.81
CA THR A 48 13.10 -34.59 -12.75
C THR A 48 13.06 -33.17 -13.31
N SER A 49 13.41 -33.06 -14.57
CA SER A 49 13.20 -31.92 -15.46
C SER A 49 11.70 -31.83 -15.73
N GLY A 50 11.08 -30.68 -15.50
CA GLY A 50 9.70 -30.49 -15.93
C GLY A 50 8.95 -29.30 -15.32
N SER A 51 9.62 -28.22 -14.90
CA SER A 51 8.86 -27.04 -14.40
C SER A 51 9.45 -25.68 -14.80
N SER A 52 10.33 -25.64 -15.80
CA SER A 52 11.00 -24.38 -16.17
C SER A 52 10.31 -23.59 -17.28
N SER A 53 9.38 -24.17 -18.03
CA SER A 53 8.73 -23.48 -19.15
C SER A 53 7.51 -22.65 -18.72
N SER A 54 6.74 -23.09 -17.72
CA SER A 54 5.57 -22.35 -17.26
C SER A 54 5.96 -21.10 -16.44
N SER A 55 7.00 -21.19 -15.61
CA SER A 55 7.49 -20.05 -14.84
C SER A 55 8.10 -18.95 -15.71
N SER A 56 8.79 -19.31 -16.78
CA SER A 56 9.37 -18.33 -17.72
C SER A 56 8.30 -17.62 -18.56
N LEU A 57 7.25 -18.34 -18.96
CA LEU A 57 6.13 -17.75 -19.69
C LEU A 57 5.30 -16.82 -18.80
N PHE A 58 5.08 -17.18 -17.54
CA PHE A 58 4.37 -16.33 -16.57
C PHE A 58 5.18 -15.07 -16.24
N ALA A 59 6.49 -15.19 -16.03
CA ALA A 59 7.37 -14.05 -15.81
C ALA A 59 7.38 -13.09 -17.01
N LYS A 60 7.44 -13.61 -18.24
CA LYS A 60 7.38 -12.82 -19.47
C LYS A 60 6.01 -12.16 -19.66
N ALA A 61 4.91 -12.85 -19.34
CA ALA A 61 3.57 -12.28 -19.39
C ALA A 61 3.40 -11.15 -18.37
N LYS A 62 3.96 -11.29 -17.16
CA LYS A 62 3.98 -10.26 -16.11
C LYS A 62 4.79 -9.03 -16.55
N GLU A 63 5.95 -9.21 -17.16
CA GLU A 63 6.78 -8.12 -17.69
C GLU A 63 6.03 -7.31 -18.75
N THR A 64 5.38 -7.97 -19.70
CA THR A 64 4.57 -7.29 -20.73
C THR A 64 3.32 -6.63 -20.14
N ALA A 65 2.74 -7.17 -19.07
CA ALA A 65 1.62 -6.54 -18.36
C ALA A 65 2.06 -5.28 -17.62
N ALA A 66 3.24 -5.28 -16.99
CA ALA A 66 3.82 -4.12 -16.33
C ALA A 66 4.08 -2.96 -17.31
N GLU A 67 4.64 -3.25 -18.50
CA GLU A 67 4.82 -2.25 -19.55
C GLU A 67 3.50 -1.64 -20.01
N LYS A 68 2.46 -2.46 -20.16
CA LYS A 68 1.12 -1.98 -20.52
C LYS A 68 0.51 -1.13 -19.42
N LEU A 69 0.69 -1.49 -18.14
CA LEU A 69 0.21 -0.69 -17.02
C LEU A 69 0.88 0.68 -16.98
N VAL A 70 2.20 0.75 -17.23
CA VAL A 70 2.93 2.02 -17.37
C VAL A 70 2.38 2.85 -18.53
N ALA A 71 2.08 2.23 -19.68
CA ALA A 71 1.52 2.92 -20.84
C ALA A 71 0.09 3.45 -20.59
N VAL A 72 -0.70 2.77 -19.78
CA VAL A 72 -2.04 3.21 -19.33
C VAL A 72 -1.94 4.37 -18.34
N GLY A 73 -0.85 4.44 -17.59
CA GLY A 73 -0.57 5.37 -16.49
C GLY A 73 -0.60 4.63 -15.15
N ASP A 74 0.57 4.23 -14.68
CA ASP A 74 0.76 3.45 -13.46
C ASP A 74 0.65 4.29 -12.18
N ARG A 75 0.60 5.62 -12.28
CA ARG A 75 0.70 6.55 -11.15
C ARG A 75 -0.30 7.69 -11.20
N VAL A 76 -0.67 8.17 -10.03
CA VAL A 76 -1.46 9.38 -9.83
C VAL A 76 -0.71 10.34 -8.90
N LEU A 77 -0.92 11.62 -9.11
CA LEU A 77 -0.26 12.70 -8.35
C LEU A 77 -1.23 13.31 -7.35
N PHE A 78 -0.66 13.86 -6.27
CA PHE A 78 -1.41 14.52 -5.20
C PHE A 78 -0.91 15.94 -4.94
N ASP A 79 -1.81 16.76 -4.44
CA ASP A 79 -1.48 18.07 -3.94
C ASP A 79 -0.65 18.01 -2.66
N TYR A 80 -0.10 19.17 -2.29
CA TYR A 80 0.64 19.29 -1.05
C TYR A 80 -0.27 18.97 0.13
N ASP A 81 0.24 18.12 1.04
CA ASP A 81 -0.43 17.75 2.28
C ASP A 81 -1.86 17.18 2.08
N SER A 82 -2.08 16.51 0.95
CA SER A 82 -3.38 15.96 0.58
C SER A 82 -3.26 14.50 0.13
N SER A 83 -4.31 13.73 0.40
CA SER A 83 -4.59 12.40 -0.13
C SER A 83 -5.86 12.38 -1.01
N GLU A 84 -6.42 13.54 -1.35
CA GLU A 84 -7.59 13.65 -2.21
C GLU A 84 -7.25 13.37 -3.66
N LEU A 85 -8.10 12.61 -4.35
CA LEU A 85 -7.96 12.30 -5.76
C LEU A 85 -8.52 13.43 -6.62
N SER A 86 -7.66 14.08 -7.39
CA SER A 86 -8.08 15.05 -8.41
C SER A 86 -8.88 14.39 -9.53
N ASN A 87 -9.55 15.20 -10.37
CA ASN A 87 -10.27 14.67 -11.52
C ASN A 87 -9.34 13.94 -12.51
N ASP A 88 -8.12 14.45 -12.72
CA ASP A 88 -7.13 13.81 -13.59
C ASP A 88 -6.63 12.48 -12.99
N ALA A 89 -6.47 12.43 -11.68
CA ALA A 89 -6.16 11.18 -10.97
C ALA A 89 -7.27 10.14 -11.18
N LYS A 90 -8.53 10.52 -11.02
CA LYS A 90 -9.69 9.65 -11.26
C LYS A 90 -9.75 9.14 -12.70
N LEU A 91 -9.54 10.00 -13.69
CA LEU A 91 -9.48 9.59 -15.11
C LEU A 91 -8.35 8.57 -15.37
N THR A 92 -7.22 8.70 -14.67
CA THR A 92 -6.13 7.72 -14.76
C THR A 92 -6.53 6.40 -14.10
N LEU A 93 -7.16 6.46 -12.92
CA LEU A 93 -7.63 5.27 -12.21
C LEU A 93 -8.75 4.54 -12.96
N ASP A 94 -9.60 5.23 -13.71
CA ASP A 94 -10.59 4.61 -14.62
C ASP A 94 -9.91 3.76 -15.71
N LYS A 95 -8.78 4.23 -16.24
CA LYS A 95 -8.00 3.46 -17.21
C LYS A 95 -7.32 2.28 -16.53
N GLN A 96 -6.74 2.49 -15.34
CA GLN A 96 -6.17 1.40 -14.55
C GLN A 96 -7.21 0.34 -14.22
N SER A 97 -8.42 0.72 -13.76
CA SER A 97 -9.46 -0.24 -13.39
C SER A 97 -9.85 -1.16 -14.57
N ARG A 98 -9.92 -0.62 -15.79
CA ARG A 98 -10.15 -1.43 -17.00
C ARG A 98 -9.02 -2.41 -17.26
N PHE A 99 -7.77 -1.96 -17.08
CA PHE A 99 -6.59 -2.82 -17.22
C PHE A 99 -6.58 -3.93 -16.16
N LEU A 100 -6.87 -3.60 -14.89
CA LEU A 100 -6.91 -4.55 -13.78
C LEU A 100 -8.03 -5.59 -13.97
N ARG A 101 -9.18 -5.20 -14.51
CA ARG A 101 -10.26 -6.13 -14.86
C ARG A 101 -9.89 -7.07 -15.99
N ALA A 102 -9.15 -6.58 -16.99
CA ALA A 102 -8.68 -7.40 -18.11
C ALA A 102 -7.57 -8.41 -17.72
N ASN A 103 -6.94 -8.22 -16.55
CA ASN A 103 -5.87 -9.08 -16.01
C ASN A 103 -6.28 -9.60 -14.63
N SER A 104 -7.35 -10.41 -14.58
CA SER A 104 -7.99 -10.85 -13.33
C SER A 104 -7.12 -11.74 -12.44
N GLU A 105 -6.14 -12.42 -13.03
CA GLU A 105 -5.20 -13.33 -12.35
C GLU A 105 -4.04 -12.61 -11.65
N LEU A 106 -3.85 -11.31 -11.91
CA LEU A 106 -2.75 -10.54 -11.33
C LEU A 106 -3.18 -9.88 -10.02
N THR A 107 -2.24 -9.80 -9.09
CA THR A 107 -2.32 -9.01 -7.86
C THR A 107 -1.46 -7.76 -7.99
N PHE A 108 -1.83 -6.72 -7.24
CA PHE A 108 -1.24 -5.40 -7.39
C PHE A 108 -0.89 -4.83 -6.02
N THR A 109 0.23 -4.15 -5.96
CA THR A 109 0.61 -3.33 -4.80
C THR A 109 0.49 -1.85 -5.16
N ILE A 110 -0.19 -1.08 -4.30
CA ILE A 110 -0.34 0.37 -4.42
C ILE A 110 0.64 1.01 -3.44
N GLU A 111 1.64 1.68 -3.99
CA GLU A 111 2.74 2.29 -3.26
C GLU A 111 2.45 3.78 -3.05
N GLY A 112 2.40 4.24 -1.79
CA GLY A 112 2.21 5.64 -1.44
C GLY A 112 3.52 6.34 -1.15
N HIS A 113 3.67 7.56 -1.72
CA HIS A 113 4.88 8.36 -1.63
C HIS A 113 4.58 9.81 -1.30
N CYS A 114 5.55 10.46 -0.64
CA CYS A 114 5.51 11.87 -0.29
C CYS A 114 6.77 12.59 -0.77
N ASP A 115 6.73 13.91 -0.76
CA ASP A 115 7.93 14.73 -0.89
C ASP A 115 8.76 14.73 0.40
N GLU A 116 9.94 15.34 0.38
CA GLU A 116 10.91 15.30 1.49
C GLU A 116 10.51 16.11 2.72
N ARG A 117 9.53 17.00 2.62
CA ARG A 117 9.11 17.89 3.72
C ARG A 117 8.34 17.16 4.79
N GLY A 118 8.50 17.59 6.04
CA GLY A 118 7.86 16.98 7.20
C GLY A 118 8.64 15.82 7.81
N THR A 119 8.11 15.25 8.90
CA THR A 119 8.74 14.13 9.61
C THR A 119 8.58 12.81 8.84
N ARG A 120 9.38 11.83 9.20
CA ARG A 120 9.31 10.50 8.59
C ARG A 120 7.97 9.81 8.88
N GLU A 121 7.56 9.87 10.13
CA GLU A 121 6.33 9.24 10.63
C GLU A 121 5.09 9.85 9.97
N TYR A 122 5.04 11.18 9.89
CA TYR A 122 3.98 11.89 9.21
C TYR A 122 3.86 11.50 7.73
N ASN A 123 4.98 11.50 7.02
CA ASN A 123 5.00 11.12 5.60
C ASN A 123 4.64 9.64 5.37
N LEU A 124 5.01 8.76 6.30
CA LEU A 124 4.61 7.36 6.22
C LEU A 124 3.08 7.23 6.31
N ALA A 125 2.46 7.91 7.28
CA ALA A 125 1.00 7.93 7.42
C ALA A 125 0.31 8.59 6.20
N LEU A 126 0.80 9.74 5.71
CA LEU A 126 0.25 10.42 4.54
C LEU A 126 0.38 9.57 3.26
N GLY A 127 1.52 8.88 3.09
CA GLY A 127 1.72 7.94 1.98
C GLY A 127 0.72 6.77 2.03
N GLU A 128 0.45 6.23 3.21
CA GLU A 128 -0.56 5.20 3.41
C GLU A 128 -1.97 5.69 3.06
N GLN A 129 -2.35 6.90 3.49
CA GLN A 129 -3.63 7.51 3.13
C GLN A 129 -3.79 7.69 1.61
N ARG A 130 -2.74 8.11 0.91
CA ARG A 130 -2.73 8.23 -0.56
C ARG A 130 -2.95 6.89 -1.25
N ALA A 131 -2.20 5.87 -0.83
CA ALA A 131 -2.33 4.53 -1.40
C ALA A 131 -3.71 3.92 -1.08
N THR A 132 -4.24 4.16 0.11
CA THR A 132 -5.59 3.74 0.51
C THR A 132 -6.67 4.42 -0.33
N ALA A 133 -6.55 5.73 -0.59
CA ALA A 133 -7.50 6.46 -1.44
C ALA A 133 -7.55 5.89 -2.87
N VAL A 134 -6.39 5.50 -3.42
CA VAL A 134 -6.33 4.82 -4.73
C VAL A 134 -6.97 3.43 -4.67
N ARG A 135 -6.64 2.63 -3.67
CA ARG A 135 -7.23 1.30 -3.47
C ARG A 135 -8.75 1.38 -3.38
N ASP A 136 -9.25 2.27 -2.54
CA ASP A 136 -10.69 2.40 -2.30
C ASP A 136 -11.43 2.85 -3.56
N TYR A 137 -10.83 3.74 -4.35
CA TYR A 137 -11.37 4.11 -5.66
C TYR A 137 -11.43 2.90 -6.62
N LEU A 138 -10.35 2.12 -6.71
CA LEU A 138 -10.33 0.92 -7.57
C LEU A 138 -11.33 -0.15 -7.11
N VAL A 139 -11.56 -0.29 -5.80
CA VAL A 139 -12.60 -1.18 -5.25
C VAL A 139 -14.00 -0.69 -5.65
N ILE A 140 -14.28 0.62 -5.59
CA ILE A 140 -15.54 1.21 -6.07
C ILE A 140 -15.72 0.94 -7.57
N GLU A 141 -14.63 0.98 -8.34
CA GLU A 141 -14.62 0.62 -9.77
C GLU A 141 -14.74 -0.90 -10.04
N GLY A 142 -14.94 -1.71 -9.00
CA GLY A 142 -15.22 -3.14 -9.09
C GLY A 142 -14.00 -4.04 -9.16
N ILE A 143 -12.84 -3.59 -8.67
CA ILE A 143 -11.67 -4.45 -8.46
C ILE A 143 -11.78 -5.11 -7.09
N ASP A 144 -11.52 -6.41 -7.02
CA ASP A 144 -11.51 -7.16 -5.76
C ASP A 144 -10.43 -6.62 -4.81
N ALA A 145 -10.82 -6.31 -3.59
CA ALA A 145 -9.94 -5.78 -2.55
C ALA A 145 -8.78 -6.72 -2.21
N ASP A 146 -8.98 -8.04 -2.29
CA ASP A 146 -7.97 -9.05 -2.01
C ASP A 146 -6.83 -9.06 -3.03
N ARG A 147 -7.05 -8.42 -4.18
CA ARG A 147 -6.04 -8.23 -5.23
C ARG A 147 -5.20 -6.97 -5.05
N LEU A 148 -5.57 -6.12 -4.09
CA LEU A 148 -4.99 -4.78 -3.92
C LEU A 148 -4.33 -4.67 -2.55
N ARG A 149 -3.00 -4.63 -2.55
CA ARG A 149 -2.19 -4.40 -1.35
C ARG A 149 -1.77 -2.94 -1.26
N VAL A 150 -1.70 -2.39 -0.05
CA VAL A 150 -1.24 -1.02 0.20
C VAL A 150 0.10 -1.06 0.92
N ILE A 151 1.04 -0.24 0.46
CA ILE A 151 2.35 -0.03 1.10
C ILE A 151 2.66 1.46 1.06
N SER A 152 3.14 2.02 2.17
CA SER A 152 3.67 3.38 2.21
C SER A 152 5.19 3.36 2.32
N TYR A 153 5.83 4.13 1.46
CA TYR A 153 7.25 4.45 1.56
C TYR A 153 7.49 5.86 2.12
N GLY A 154 6.41 6.62 2.37
CA GLY A 154 6.55 7.99 2.81
C GLY A 154 7.49 8.77 1.88
N LYS A 155 8.53 9.39 2.45
CA LYS A 155 9.56 10.15 1.70
C LYS A 155 10.81 9.33 1.36
N GLU A 156 10.87 8.05 1.72
CA GLU A 156 12.10 7.24 1.63
C GLU A 156 12.46 6.81 0.20
N LYS A 157 11.49 6.82 -0.74
CA LYS A 157 11.71 6.46 -2.15
C LYS A 157 11.29 7.59 -3.08
N PRO A 158 12.07 8.66 -3.20
CA PRO A 158 11.76 9.75 -4.14
C PRO A 158 11.89 9.28 -5.59
N ALA A 159 10.96 9.72 -6.45
CA ALA A 159 11.06 9.50 -7.90
C ALA A 159 12.06 10.48 -8.54
N VAL A 160 12.14 11.68 -7.99
CA VAL A 160 13.05 12.73 -8.44
C VAL A 160 13.76 13.31 -7.23
N ILE A 161 15.09 13.31 -7.29
CA ILE A 161 15.93 13.93 -6.26
C ILE A 161 15.97 15.44 -6.53
N GLY A 162 15.71 16.24 -5.49
CA GLY A 162 15.77 17.69 -5.56
C GLY A 162 14.81 18.36 -4.59
N SER A 163 15.21 19.54 -4.10
CA SER A 163 14.47 20.35 -3.13
C SER A 163 13.83 21.55 -3.83
N ASN A 164 12.91 21.27 -4.76
CA ASN A 164 12.17 22.27 -5.51
C ASN A 164 10.75 21.76 -5.84
N ASP A 165 9.85 22.67 -6.23
CA ASP A 165 8.44 22.36 -6.48
C ASP A 165 8.24 21.31 -7.58
N MET A 166 9.10 21.29 -8.61
CA MET A 166 9.03 20.30 -9.69
C MET A 166 9.35 18.90 -9.17
N ALA A 167 10.38 18.74 -8.34
CA ALA A 167 10.72 17.46 -7.73
C ALA A 167 9.63 17.03 -6.74
N TRP A 168 9.20 17.93 -5.88
CA TRP A 168 8.17 17.67 -4.88
C TRP A 168 6.84 17.22 -5.49
N SER A 169 6.38 17.88 -6.56
CA SER A 169 5.13 17.50 -7.24
C SER A 169 5.19 16.09 -7.82
N LYS A 170 6.35 15.66 -8.35
CA LYS A 170 6.54 14.28 -8.86
C LYS A 170 6.68 13.24 -7.76
N ASN A 171 7.15 13.66 -6.58
CA ASN A 171 7.31 12.77 -5.43
C ASN A 171 5.99 12.52 -4.69
N ARG A 172 5.06 13.48 -4.69
CA ARG A 172 3.71 13.31 -4.14
C ARG A 172 2.85 12.44 -5.08
N ARG A 173 2.95 11.13 -4.93
CA ARG A 173 2.30 10.20 -5.85
C ARG A 173 1.84 8.91 -5.16
N ALA A 174 0.93 8.20 -5.80
CA ALA A 174 0.75 6.77 -5.57
C ALA A 174 1.04 6.03 -6.88
N VAL A 175 1.65 4.86 -6.79
CA VAL A 175 2.04 4.01 -7.93
C VAL A 175 1.40 2.64 -7.78
N THR A 176 0.76 2.16 -8.83
CA THR A 176 0.24 0.80 -8.91
C THR A 176 1.26 -0.10 -9.59
N THR A 177 1.69 -1.15 -8.90
CA THR A 177 2.68 -2.12 -9.40
C THR A 177 2.09 -3.52 -9.41
N ILE A 178 2.62 -4.41 -10.26
CA ILE A 178 2.23 -5.82 -10.31
C ILE A 178 3.14 -6.61 -9.37
N ASP A 179 2.55 -7.47 -8.51
CA ASP A 179 3.28 -8.29 -7.53
C ASP A 179 4.12 -9.40 -8.16
#